data_a5af716d0d5920aabdb339eae6c05b0d
#
_entry.id   a5af716d0d5920aabdb339eae6c05b0d
#
_cell.length_a   1.000
_cell.length_b   1.000
_cell.length_c   1.000
_cell.angle_alpha   90.00
_cell.angle_beta   90.00
_cell.angle_gamma   90.00
#
_symmetry.space_group_name_H-M   'P 1'
#
loop_
_entity.id
_entity.type
_entity.pdbx_description
1 polymer ?
#
loop_
_entity_poly.entity_id
_entity_poly.type
_entity_poly.pdbx_seq_one_letter_code
_entity_poly.pdbx_strand_id
1 'polypeptide(L)'
;GQGETLEGNPDGKRPVVGGNTFVVVEAEGDDLVHSDGKTAAKACELLAEYAKRQKPFFLGVGFVRPHVPFVAPEKYYSPFLPYSKMKLPHKVEGDWDDIPKPGINYKTSVNMKMDVRRQKKAVGGYYASVSFMDAQVGKVLTALKKAGLEDDTIVIFTSDHGFHLGEHDFWAKVSLLDESSQV
;
A
#
# COMPACT_ATOMS: atom_id res chain seq x y z
N GLY A 1 -17.47 -3.55 -0.83
CA GLY A 1 -17.71 -2.25 -0.23
C GLY A 1 -17.67 -1.16 -1.29
N GLN A 2 -18.41 -0.10 -1.10
CA GLN A 2 -18.34 1.06 -1.98
C GLN A 2 -17.29 2.02 -1.39
N GLY A 3 -16.19 2.25 -2.13
CA GLY A 3 -15.16 3.22 -1.75
C GLY A 3 -15.36 4.55 -2.44
N GLU A 4 -14.86 5.61 -1.84
CA GLU A 4 -14.82 6.92 -2.49
C GLU A 4 -13.68 6.97 -3.50
N THR A 5 -14.00 7.31 -4.76
CA THR A 5 -13.03 7.51 -5.82
C THR A 5 -12.19 8.75 -5.54
N LEU A 6 -10.87 8.63 -5.58
CA LEU A 6 -9.93 9.74 -5.37
C LEU A 6 -9.76 10.56 -6.65
N GLU A 7 -9.82 9.92 -7.81
CA GLU A 7 -9.83 10.60 -9.10
C GLU A 7 -11.14 11.34 -9.32
N GLY A 8 -11.06 12.62 -9.69
CA GLY A 8 -12.23 13.40 -10.06
C GLY A 8 -12.83 12.88 -11.36
N ASN A 9 -14.00 12.25 -11.29
CA ASN A 9 -14.75 11.88 -12.47
C ASN A 9 -15.77 12.99 -12.80
N PRO A 10 -15.70 13.63 -13.98
CA PRO A 10 -16.64 14.68 -14.35
C PRO A 10 -18.09 14.20 -14.39
N ASP A 11 -18.33 12.93 -14.62
CA ASP A 11 -19.69 12.39 -14.86
C ASP A 11 -20.21 11.51 -13.72
N GLY A 12 -19.42 11.25 -12.67
CA GLY A 12 -19.84 10.41 -11.53
C GLY A 12 -20.15 8.94 -11.87
N LYS A 13 -19.88 8.49 -13.09
CA LYS A 13 -20.42 7.26 -13.68
C LYS A 13 -19.47 6.11 -13.93
N ARG A 14 -18.21 6.20 -13.51
CA ARG A 14 -17.33 5.03 -13.66
C ARG A 14 -17.51 4.08 -12.50
N PRO A 15 -17.93 2.84 -12.75
CA PRO A 15 -17.91 1.82 -11.72
C PRO A 15 -16.46 1.63 -11.25
N VAL A 16 -16.26 1.41 -9.96
CA VAL A 16 -14.98 0.96 -9.41
C VAL A 16 -14.70 -0.42 -9.99
N VAL A 17 -14.06 -0.47 -11.14
CA VAL A 17 -13.66 -1.72 -11.79
C VAL A 17 -12.24 -2.02 -11.38
N GLY A 18 -12.10 -3.01 -10.55
CA GLY A 18 -10.93 -3.72 -10.04
C GLY A 18 -9.50 -3.26 -10.39
N GLY A 19 -8.55 -3.78 -9.65
CA GLY A 19 -7.12 -3.82 -9.98
C GLY A 19 -6.34 -2.52 -9.83
N ASN A 20 -6.64 -1.48 -10.58
CA ASN A 20 -5.84 -0.22 -10.59
C ASN A 20 -6.69 1.04 -10.29
N THR A 21 -7.82 0.86 -9.64
CA THR A 21 -8.70 1.99 -9.32
C THR A 21 -8.17 2.75 -8.11
N PHE A 22 -7.98 4.06 -8.26
CA PHE A 22 -7.47 4.93 -7.20
C PHE A 22 -8.62 5.28 -6.22
N VAL A 23 -8.83 4.42 -5.24
CA VAL A 23 -9.97 4.44 -4.30
C VAL A 23 -9.51 4.08 -2.90
N VAL A 24 -10.13 4.69 -1.89
CA VAL A 24 -9.99 4.31 -0.47
C VAL A 24 -11.25 3.56 -0.04
N VAL A 25 -11.08 2.40 0.56
CA VAL A 25 -12.16 1.56 1.08
C VAL A 25 -11.86 1.16 2.52
N GLU A 26 -12.56 1.76 3.44
CA GLU A 26 -12.60 1.34 4.86
C GLU A 26 -13.52 0.13 4.93
N ALA A 27 -12.94 -1.08 4.93
CA ALA A 27 -13.71 -2.30 4.78
C ALA A 27 -14.17 -2.85 6.14
N GLU A 28 -15.39 -3.35 6.16
CA GLU A 28 -15.89 -4.14 7.28
C GLU A 28 -15.19 -5.50 7.40
N GLY A 29 -15.23 -6.08 8.59
CA GLY A 29 -14.69 -7.39 8.87
C GLY A 29 -13.26 -7.37 9.41
N ASP A 30 -12.72 -8.57 9.59
CA ASP A 30 -11.38 -8.78 10.11
C ASP A 30 -10.32 -8.95 9.02
N ASP A 31 -9.09 -9.19 9.44
CA ASP A 31 -7.96 -9.37 8.52
C ASP A 31 -8.15 -10.54 7.56
N LEU A 32 -8.86 -11.62 7.97
CA LEU A 32 -9.04 -12.84 7.18
C LEU A 32 -10.05 -12.70 6.04
N VAL A 33 -10.82 -11.62 6.01
CA VAL A 33 -11.67 -11.29 4.86
C VAL A 33 -10.80 -10.91 3.65
N HIS A 34 -9.59 -10.37 3.89
CA HIS A 34 -8.68 -9.86 2.89
C HIS A 34 -7.62 -10.88 2.46
N SER A 35 -7.12 -10.74 1.22
CA SER A 35 -6.06 -11.61 0.65
C SER A 35 -4.82 -11.67 1.55
N ASP A 36 -4.33 -10.51 1.99
CA ASP A 36 -3.09 -10.42 2.75
C ASP A 36 -3.20 -11.07 4.13
N GLY A 37 -4.37 -10.96 4.77
CA GLY A 37 -4.65 -11.68 6.00
C GLY A 37 -4.66 -13.21 5.82
N LYS A 38 -5.24 -13.69 4.70
CA LYS A 38 -5.22 -15.12 4.34
C LYS A 38 -3.81 -15.58 4.02
N THR A 39 -3.03 -14.78 3.29
CA THR A 39 -1.63 -15.07 3.00
C THR A 39 -0.81 -15.20 4.28
N ALA A 40 -0.94 -14.25 5.21
CA ALA A 40 -0.25 -14.32 6.50
C ALA A 40 -0.66 -15.56 7.31
N ALA A 41 -1.94 -15.88 7.38
CA ALA A 41 -2.43 -17.08 8.06
C ALA A 41 -1.82 -18.35 7.46
N LYS A 42 -1.80 -18.44 6.12
CA LYS A 42 -1.20 -19.60 5.44
C LYS A 42 0.32 -19.70 5.67
N ALA A 43 1.02 -18.57 5.64
CA ALA A 43 2.45 -18.55 5.98
C ALA A 43 2.72 -19.04 7.41
N CYS A 44 1.90 -18.63 8.38
CA CYS A 44 2.00 -19.10 9.77
C CYS A 44 1.80 -20.62 9.89
N GLU A 45 0.82 -21.19 9.17
CA GLU A 45 0.60 -22.64 9.11
C GLU A 45 1.82 -23.37 8.55
N LEU A 46 2.39 -22.88 7.43
CA LEU A 46 3.56 -23.49 6.80
C LEU A 46 4.78 -23.45 7.70
N LEU A 47 5.03 -22.34 8.40
CA LEU A 47 6.14 -22.23 9.35
C LEU A 47 6.01 -23.26 10.48
N ALA A 48 4.81 -23.44 11.03
CA ALA A 48 4.55 -24.45 12.05
C ALA A 48 4.73 -25.89 11.53
N GLU A 49 4.45 -26.12 10.24
CA GLU A 49 4.70 -27.41 9.60
C GLU A 49 6.21 -27.64 9.36
N TYR A 50 6.93 -26.60 8.86
CA TYR A 50 8.36 -26.68 8.57
C TYR A 50 9.19 -26.93 9.83
N ALA A 51 8.85 -26.34 10.96
CA ALA A 51 9.49 -26.60 12.24
C ALA A 51 9.50 -28.09 12.61
N LYS A 52 8.42 -28.83 12.25
CA LYS A 52 8.33 -30.28 12.53
C LYS A 52 9.20 -31.13 11.59
N ARG A 53 9.50 -30.62 10.41
CA ARG A 53 10.24 -31.38 9.38
C ARG A 53 11.75 -31.37 9.58
N GLN A 54 12.29 -30.42 10.33
CA GLN A 54 13.75 -30.23 10.56
C GLN A 54 14.57 -30.26 9.27
N LYS A 55 14.08 -29.64 8.23
CA LYS A 55 14.73 -29.53 6.92
C LYS A 55 14.82 -28.06 6.50
N PRO A 56 15.89 -27.69 5.78
CA PRO A 56 15.96 -26.36 5.18
C PRO A 56 14.72 -26.07 4.31
N PHE A 57 14.29 -24.82 4.29
CA PHE A 57 13.17 -24.37 3.47
C PHE A 57 13.45 -23.02 2.83
N PHE A 58 12.71 -22.72 1.79
CA PHE A 58 12.55 -21.39 1.22
C PHE A 58 11.05 -21.08 1.21
N LEU A 59 10.68 -19.93 1.77
CA LEU A 59 9.30 -19.48 1.83
C LEU A 59 9.16 -18.06 1.27
N GLY A 60 8.54 -17.92 0.10
CA GLY A 60 8.14 -16.63 -0.45
C GLY A 60 6.74 -16.25 0.06
N VAL A 61 6.62 -15.09 0.68
CA VAL A 61 5.33 -14.55 1.18
C VAL A 61 5.07 -13.22 0.50
N GLY A 62 4.04 -13.15 -0.35
CA GLY A 62 3.69 -11.94 -1.10
C GLY A 62 2.44 -11.27 -0.54
N PHE A 63 2.52 -9.97 -0.29
CA PHE A 63 1.40 -9.12 0.09
C PHE A 63 1.04 -8.17 -1.05
N VAL A 64 -0.24 -7.87 -1.21
CA VAL A 64 -0.73 -6.98 -2.26
C VAL A 64 -0.74 -5.52 -1.79
N ARG A 65 -1.00 -5.29 -0.50
CA ARG A 65 -1.00 -3.93 0.04
C ARG A 65 0.42 -3.39 0.15
N PRO A 66 0.61 -2.07 -0.10
CA PRO A 66 -0.38 -1.01 -0.26
C PRO A 66 -0.88 -0.75 -1.71
N HIS A 67 -0.85 -1.69 -2.63
CA HIS A 67 -1.36 -1.51 -3.98
C HIS A 67 -2.81 -1.00 -3.98
N VAL A 68 -3.13 -0.10 -4.91
CA VAL A 68 -4.53 0.37 -5.13
C VAL A 68 -5.46 -0.79 -5.54
N PRO A 69 -6.75 -0.75 -5.19
CA PRO A 69 -7.41 0.20 -4.30
C PRO A 69 -6.90 0.10 -2.86
N PHE A 70 -6.84 1.23 -2.15
CA PHE A 70 -6.41 1.23 -0.74
C PHE A 70 -7.51 0.65 0.14
N VAL A 71 -7.50 -0.67 0.27
CA VAL A 71 -8.51 -1.43 1.02
C VAL A 71 -7.86 -2.12 2.21
N ALA A 72 -8.37 -1.81 3.39
CA ALA A 72 -7.99 -2.47 4.64
C ALA A 72 -9.19 -2.51 5.60
N PRO A 73 -9.19 -3.36 6.63
CA PRO A 73 -10.16 -3.28 7.71
C PRO A 73 -10.17 -1.91 8.38
N GLU A 74 -11.37 -1.41 8.72
CA GLU A 74 -11.63 -0.08 9.27
C GLU A 74 -10.69 0.29 10.43
N LYS A 75 -10.36 -0.66 11.30
CA LYS A 75 -9.45 -0.45 12.45
C LYS A 75 -8.09 0.15 12.07
N TYR A 76 -7.58 -0.11 10.87
CA TYR A 76 -6.30 0.42 10.41
C TYR A 76 -6.36 1.86 9.91
N TYR A 77 -7.57 2.39 9.67
CA TYR A 77 -7.77 3.77 9.29
C TYR A 77 -7.83 4.73 10.49
N SER A 78 -8.24 4.22 11.64
CA SER A 78 -8.42 5.02 12.86
C SER A 78 -7.26 5.98 13.19
N PRO A 79 -5.97 5.59 13.10
CA PRO A 79 -4.86 6.50 13.39
C PRO A 79 -4.75 7.68 12.41
N PHE A 80 -5.31 7.57 11.21
CA PHE A 80 -5.19 8.55 10.13
C PHE A 80 -6.43 9.44 9.97
N LEU A 81 -7.43 9.23 10.80
CA LEU A 81 -8.65 10.03 10.81
C LEU A 81 -8.55 11.23 11.79
N PRO A 82 -9.18 12.35 11.48
CA PRO A 82 -9.76 12.70 10.19
C PRO A 82 -8.65 12.96 9.16
N TYR A 83 -8.88 12.64 7.89
CA TYR A 83 -7.90 12.81 6.81
C TYR A 83 -7.39 14.25 6.65
N SER A 84 -8.12 15.24 7.17
CA SER A 84 -7.66 16.64 7.18
C SER A 84 -6.32 16.85 7.91
N LYS A 85 -5.94 15.94 8.83
CA LYS A 85 -4.64 15.97 9.52
C LYS A 85 -3.46 15.57 8.63
N MET A 86 -3.71 14.82 7.55
CA MET A 86 -2.63 14.33 6.69
C MET A 86 -1.86 15.51 6.10
N LYS A 87 -0.53 15.39 6.16
CA LYS A 87 0.38 16.33 5.52
C LYS A 87 0.55 15.91 4.07
N LEU A 88 0.60 16.86 3.18
CA LEU A 88 1.00 16.66 1.79
C LEU A 88 2.45 17.06 1.64
N PRO A 89 3.18 16.50 0.67
CA PRO A 89 4.52 16.95 0.32
C PRO A 89 4.54 18.43 0.00
N HIS A 90 5.68 19.06 0.27
CA HIS A 90 5.88 20.47 -0.07
C HIS A 90 5.96 20.60 -1.60
N LYS A 91 5.22 21.55 -2.15
CA LYS A 91 5.33 21.89 -3.58
C LYS A 91 6.44 22.91 -3.76
N VAL A 92 7.36 22.62 -4.68
CA VAL A 92 8.46 23.50 -5.05
C VAL A 92 8.07 24.21 -6.35
N GLU A 93 8.23 25.54 -6.39
CA GLU A 93 8.02 26.31 -7.62
C GLU A 93 9.12 25.97 -8.63
N GLY A 94 8.75 25.75 -9.90
CA GLY A 94 9.71 25.37 -10.94
C GLY A 94 10.25 23.94 -10.84
N ASP A 95 9.69 23.12 -10.00
CA ASP A 95 10.15 21.74 -9.72
C ASP A 95 10.27 20.86 -10.98
N TRP A 96 9.52 21.18 -12.04
CA TRP A 96 9.58 20.42 -13.28
C TRP A 96 10.53 21.01 -14.33
N ASP A 97 11.15 22.15 -14.06
CA ASP A 97 11.94 22.89 -15.07
C ASP A 97 13.20 22.11 -15.47
N ASP A 98 13.74 21.29 -14.56
CA ASP A 98 14.91 20.44 -14.80
C ASP A 98 14.53 18.97 -15.12
N ILE A 99 13.25 18.60 -15.05
CA ILE A 99 12.80 17.26 -15.43
C ILE A 99 12.63 17.18 -16.95
N PRO A 100 13.35 16.27 -17.64
CA PRO A 100 13.13 16.06 -19.06
C PRO A 100 11.67 15.71 -19.36
N LYS A 101 11.09 16.29 -20.39
CA LYS A 101 9.67 16.09 -20.75
C LYS A 101 9.20 14.63 -20.76
N PRO A 102 9.98 13.64 -21.24
CA PRO A 102 9.60 12.24 -21.17
C PRO A 102 9.56 11.68 -19.74
N GLY A 103 10.21 12.34 -18.78
CA GLY A 103 10.23 11.95 -17.35
C GLY A 103 9.05 12.49 -16.56
N ILE A 104 8.30 13.46 -17.11
CA ILE A 104 7.14 14.03 -16.43
C ILE A 104 5.99 13.01 -16.39
N ASN A 105 5.60 12.62 -15.17
CA ASN A 105 4.49 11.69 -14.98
C ASN A 105 3.15 12.38 -15.36
N TYR A 106 2.31 11.65 -16.07
CA TYR A 106 0.96 12.11 -16.44
C TYR A 106 -0.04 12.04 -15.27
N LYS A 107 0.27 11.32 -14.21
CA LYS A 107 -0.57 11.20 -13.01
C LYS A 107 -0.28 12.31 -12.02
N THR A 108 -0.79 13.49 -12.30
CA THR A 108 -0.69 14.67 -11.44
C THR A 108 -2.02 14.95 -10.72
N SER A 109 -1.99 15.75 -9.67
CA SER A 109 -3.22 16.15 -8.97
C SER A 109 -4.19 16.86 -9.92
N VAL A 110 -3.67 17.63 -10.87
CA VAL A 110 -4.47 18.34 -11.89
C VAL A 110 -5.12 17.35 -12.85
N ASN A 111 -4.33 16.46 -13.47
CA ASN A 111 -4.82 15.50 -14.46
C ASN A 111 -5.82 14.49 -13.83
N MET A 112 -5.59 14.11 -12.58
CA MET A 112 -6.47 13.24 -11.82
C MET A 112 -7.64 13.99 -11.16
N LYS A 113 -7.70 15.32 -11.31
CA LYS A 113 -8.73 16.19 -10.71
C LYS A 113 -8.90 15.96 -9.21
N MET A 114 -7.78 15.84 -8.50
CA MET A 114 -7.77 15.64 -7.05
C MET A 114 -7.61 16.97 -6.32
N ASP A 115 -8.66 17.41 -5.66
CA ASP A 115 -8.58 18.51 -4.69
C ASP A 115 -7.76 18.10 -3.45
N VAL A 116 -7.40 19.07 -2.61
CA VAL A 116 -6.60 18.86 -1.39
C VAL A 116 -7.24 17.82 -0.45
N ARG A 117 -8.56 17.77 -0.38
CA ARG A 117 -9.28 16.80 0.47
C ARG A 117 -9.03 15.37 -0.03
N ARG A 118 -9.13 15.15 -1.33
CA ARG A 118 -8.88 13.84 -1.96
C ARG A 118 -7.42 13.43 -1.88
N GLN A 119 -6.49 14.37 -2.07
CA GLN A 119 -5.06 14.12 -1.88
C GLN A 119 -4.76 13.64 -0.45
N LYS A 120 -5.25 14.34 0.57
CA LYS A 120 -5.10 13.94 1.97
C LYS A 120 -5.76 12.59 2.28
N LYS A 121 -6.91 12.31 1.68
CA LYS A 121 -7.55 11.00 1.81
C LYS A 121 -6.73 9.90 1.16
N ALA A 122 -6.09 10.16 0.03
CA ALA A 122 -5.19 9.22 -0.63
C ALA A 122 -4.00 8.85 0.26
N VAL A 123 -3.35 9.86 0.86
CA VAL A 123 -2.23 9.65 1.80
C VAL A 123 -2.68 8.81 3.01
N GLY A 124 -3.80 9.17 3.63
CA GLY A 124 -4.32 8.41 4.77
C GLY A 124 -4.72 6.99 4.42
N GLY A 125 -5.32 6.79 3.25
CA GLY A 125 -5.67 5.45 2.75
C GLY A 125 -4.46 4.58 2.43
N TYR A 126 -3.40 5.18 1.87
CA TYR A 126 -2.13 4.49 1.67
C TYR A 126 -1.53 4.04 3.01
N TYR A 127 -1.41 4.94 3.98
CA TYR A 127 -0.86 4.62 5.30
C TYR A 127 -1.69 3.57 6.05
N ALA A 128 -3.00 3.61 5.95
CA ALA A 128 -3.86 2.56 6.51
C ALA A 128 -3.59 1.19 5.86
N SER A 129 -3.39 1.17 4.55
CA SER A 129 -3.04 -0.06 3.81
C SER A 129 -1.66 -0.59 4.20
N VAL A 130 -0.67 0.31 4.41
CA VAL A 130 0.66 -0.06 4.94
C VAL A 130 0.53 -0.62 6.35
N SER A 131 -0.23 0.03 7.24
CA SER A 131 -0.45 -0.45 8.61
C SER A 131 -1.12 -1.83 8.65
N PHE A 132 -2.05 -2.08 7.73
CA PHE A 132 -2.66 -3.41 7.59
C PHE A 132 -1.62 -4.45 7.14
N MET A 133 -0.83 -4.17 6.13
CA MET A 133 0.22 -5.06 5.63
C MET A 133 1.28 -5.31 6.71
N ASP A 134 1.75 -4.27 7.40
CA ASP A 134 2.72 -4.37 8.50
C ASP A 134 2.22 -5.32 9.61
N ALA A 135 0.95 -5.22 9.98
CA ALA A 135 0.34 -6.14 10.94
C ALA A 135 0.36 -7.59 10.44
N GLN A 136 0.23 -7.83 9.13
CA GLN A 136 0.32 -9.18 8.57
C GLN A 136 1.78 -9.70 8.57
N VAL A 137 2.75 -8.85 8.22
CA VAL A 137 4.19 -9.16 8.37
C VAL A 137 4.52 -9.51 9.81
N GLY A 138 4.05 -8.71 10.77
CA GLY A 138 4.24 -8.97 12.20
C GLY A 138 3.71 -10.33 12.66
N LYS A 139 2.58 -10.80 12.10
CA LYS A 139 2.06 -12.15 12.38
C LYS A 139 3.01 -13.24 11.88
N VAL A 140 3.54 -13.10 10.67
CA VAL A 140 4.46 -14.08 10.07
C VAL A 140 5.76 -14.14 10.86
N LEU A 141 6.36 -13.00 11.20
CA LEU A 141 7.57 -12.93 12.02
C LEU A 141 7.35 -13.51 13.43
N THR A 142 6.20 -13.22 14.03
CA THR A 142 5.83 -13.82 15.33
C THR A 142 5.68 -15.34 15.22
N ALA A 143 5.11 -15.85 14.13
CA ALA A 143 5.00 -17.29 13.91
C ALA A 143 6.36 -17.96 13.70
N LEU A 144 7.27 -17.32 12.96
CA LEU A 144 8.66 -17.78 12.78
C LEU A 144 9.36 -17.94 14.14
N LYS A 145 9.26 -16.91 14.99
CA LYS A 145 9.80 -16.93 16.35
C LYS A 145 9.18 -18.02 17.22
N LYS A 146 7.85 -18.12 17.24
CA LYS A 146 7.13 -19.16 18.01
C LYS A 146 7.48 -20.58 17.54
N ALA A 147 7.82 -20.74 16.28
CA ALA A 147 8.24 -22.01 15.70
C ALA A 147 9.70 -22.38 16.06
N GLY A 148 10.45 -21.49 16.72
CA GLY A 148 11.86 -21.68 17.07
C GLY A 148 12.79 -21.65 15.86
N LEU A 149 12.41 -20.96 14.79
CA LEU A 149 13.16 -20.91 13.52
C LEU A 149 13.85 -19.55 13.31
N GLU A 150 13.68 -18.59 14.21
CA GLU A 150 14.13 -17.20 14.05
C GLU A 150 15.67 -17.11 13.87
N ASP A 151 16.44 -17.84 14.71
CA ASP A 151 17.89 -17.75 14.73
C ASP A 151 18.56 -18.44 13.53
N ASP A 152 17.86 -19.36 12.87
CA ASP A 152 18.36 -20.16 11.74
C ASP A 152 17.72 -19.72 10.40
N THR A 153 17.01 -18.59 10.36
CA THR A 153 16.32 -18.13 9.15
C THR A 153 16.76 -16.72 8.75
N ILE A 154 17.25 -16.58 7.52
CA ILE A 154 17.49 -15.27 6.92
C ILE A 154 16.16 -14.73 6.45
N VAL A 155 15.76 -13.56 6.96
CA VAL A 155 14.55 -12.84 6.54
C VAL A 155 14.93 -11.70 5.61
N ILE A 156 14.37 -11.70 4.40
CA ILE A 156 14.52 -10.62 3.43
C ILE A 156 13.16 -9.94 3.26
N PHE A 157 13.11 -8.64 3.47
CA PHE A 157 11.92 -7.82 3.24
C PHE A 157 12.24 -6.80 2.15
N THR A 158 11.39 -6.76 1.12
CA THR A 158 11.57 -5.88 -0.03
C THR A 158 10.24 -5.56 -0.70
N SER A 159 10.23 -4.58 -1.60
CA SER A 159 9.12 -4.27 -2.49
C SER A 159 9.57 -4.38 -3.94
N ASP A 160 8.65 -4.38 -4.88
CA ASP A 160 8.92 -4.36 -6.33
C ASP A 160 9.17 -2.94 -6.85
N HIS A 161 8.58 -1.92 -6.22
CA HIS A 161 8.76 -0.50 -6.55
C HIS A 161 8.23 0.39 -5.41
N GLY A 162 8.55 1.66 -5.48
CA GLY A 162 8.01 2.69 -4.59
C GLY A 162 6.69 3.29 -5.10
N PHE A 163 6.26 4.44 -4.51
CA PHE A 163 4.96 5.03 -4.83
C PHE A 163 4.93 6.52 -4.46
N HIS A 164 4.50 7.38 -5.40
CA HIS A 164 4.29 8.81 -5.15
C HIS A 164 2.99 9.07 -4.41
N LEU A 165 3.05 9.95 -3.43
CA LEU A 165 1.91 10.46 -2.66
C LEU A 165 1.77 11.98 -2.77
N GLY A 166 2.21 12.54 -3.89
CA GLY A 166 2.15 13.97 -4.21
C GLY A 166 3.49 14.66 -4.32
N GLU A 167 4.60 13.95 -4.10
CA GLU A 167 5.95 14.44 -4.38
C GLU A 167 6.03 14.84 -5.87
N HIS A 168 6.62 15.98 -6.18
CA HIS A 168 6.63 16.56 -7.53
C HIS A 168 5.24 16.76 -8.16
N ASP A 169 4.17 16.79 -7.35
CA ASP A 169 2.76 16.67 -7.78
C ASP A 169 2.44 15.35 -8.51
N PHE A 170 3.31 14.35 -8.43
CA PHE A 170 3.06 13.04 -9.01
C PHE A 170 2.32 12.11 -8.05
N TRP A 171 1.56 11.19 -8.62
CA TRP A 171 0.76 10.22 -7.89
C TRP A 171 0.91 8.83 -8.48
N ALA A 172 0.84 7.82 -7.63
CA ALA A 172 1.04 6.43 -7.98
C ALA A 172 2.50 6.12 -8.35
N LYS A 173 2.72 5.38 -9.41
CA LYS A 173 4.01 4.88 -9.89
C LYS A 173 4.16 5.20 -11.37
N VAL A 174 5.15 4.64 -12.02
CA VAL A 174 5.47 4.88 -13.43
C VAL A 174 6.20 6.21 -13.62
N SER A 175 7.20 6.47 -12.78
CA SER A 175 8.18 7.53 -12.96
C SER A 175 9.60 6.95 -12.82
N LEU A 176 10.58 7.74 -13.19
CA LEU A 176 12.00 7.41 -13.00
C LEU A 176 12.60 8.06 -11.74
N LEU A 177 11.76 8.72 -10.95
CA LEU A 177 12.16 9.37 -9.71
C LEU A 177 12.29 8.36 -8.56
N ASP A 178 13.03 8.73 -7.54
CA ASP A 178 13.39 7.86 -6.42
C ASP A 178 12.17 7.30 -5.70
N GLU A 179 11.13 8.11 -5.51
CA GLU A 179 9.88 7.70 -4.84
C GLU A 179 9.16 6.54 -5.57
N SER A 180 9.43 6.35 -6.85
CA SER A 180 8.86 5.27 -7.65
C SER A 180 9.82 4.10 -7.85
N SER A 181 11.13 4.30 -7.76
CA SER A 181 12.17 3.33 -8.11
C SER A 181 12.93 2.77 -6.92
N GLN A 182 13.00 3.45 -5.80
CA GLN A 182 13.63 2.95 -4.58
C GLN A 182 12.67 2.13 -3.73
N VAL A 183 13.23 1.10 -3.06
CA VAL A 183 12.53 0.20 -2.14
C VAL A 183 13.33 -0.09 -0.89
#